data_74f3cf0e5c1bb34a33141205d020ca1d
#
_entry.id   74f3cf0e5c1bb34a33141205d020ca1d
#
_cell.length_a   1.000
_cell.length_b   1.000
_cell.length_c   1.000
_cell.angle_alpha   90.00
_cell.angle_beta   90.00
_cell.angle_gamma   90.00
#
_symmetry.space_group_name_H-M   'P 1'
#
loop_
_entity.id
_entity.type
_entity.pdbx_description
1 polymer ?
#
loop_
_entity_poly.entity_id
_entity_poly.type
_entity_poly.pdbx_seq_one_letter_code
_entity_poly.pdbx_strand_id
1 'polypeptide(L)'
;ERKGYCPIDDDVKTEIYPLIRQAEVVVLASPIFFFNMTAQLKAVVDRCQLFWARKYKLKLSDPAKKTKRGFLLAVGASKGKSLFEGLQLTAKYFFDAIDAGFEGSLTYREIEGPKDMAKHPEVLEDIEKAAAGLIGPLIGRKKILFACRENACRSQMAGAFAQYLAADKFEVITGGSQPADQVNPEMVKAMHEKGIDMAYRIPQSIESAISATTPDFFVTMGCGEECPFVPGAKMRDWDLPDPAGKPPEFMRQVRDEIEDNVKN
;
A
#
# COMPACT_ATOMS: atom_id res chain seq x y z
N GLU A 1 20.28 -5.81 -0.98
CA GLU A 1 19.43 -6.03 -2.16
C GLU A 1 19.03 -7.51 -2.33
N ARG A 2 19.97 -8.47 -2.22
CA ARG A 2 19.66 -9.90 -2.40
C ARG A 2 18.62 -10.47 -1.43
N LYS A 3 18.47 -9.83 -0.24
CA LYS A 3 17.51 -10.24 0.80
C LYS A 3 16.18 -9.48 0.73
N GLY A 4 16.01 -8.55 -0.22
CA GLY A 4 14.79 -7.74 -0.32
C GLY A 4 14.58 -6.75 0.82
N TYR A 5 15.65 -6.32 1.48
CA TYR A 5 15.66 -5.30 2.53
C TYR A 5 16.77 -4.28 2.27
N CYS A 6 16.51 -3.02 2.61
CA CYS A 6 17.51 -1.97 2.55
C CYS A 6 18.41 -2.04 3.80
N PRO A 7 19.76 -2.02 3.64
CA PRO A 7 20.66 -2.02 4.77
C PRO A 7 20.79 -0.66 5.47
N ILE A 8 20.33 0.43 4.83
CA ILE A 8 20.40 1.77 5.38
C ILE A 8 19.24 1.93 6.36
N ASP A 9 19.58 2.34 7.58
CA ASP A 9 18.62 2.56 8.65
C ASP A 9 18.37 4.06 8.83
N ASP A 10 17.31 4.56 8.24
CA ASP A 10 16.92 5.96 8.18
C ASP A 10 15.40 6.14 8.00
N ASP A 11 14.96 7.40 7.86
CA ASP A 11 13.56 7.79 7.67
C ASP A 11 12.90 7.17 6.42
N VAL A 12 13.66 6.93 5.35
CA VAL A 12 13.12 6.23 4.16
C VAL A 12 12.66 4.82 4.53
N LYS A 13 13.43 4.13 5.38
CA LYS A 13 13.08 2.78 5.82
C LYS A 13 11.89 2.77 6.79
N THR A 14 11.86 3.73 7.73
CA THR A 14 10.88 3.74 8.82
C THR A 14 9.58 4.45 8.47
N GLU A 15 9.60 5.35 7.47
CA GLU A 15 8.44 6.17 7.07
C GLU A 15 8.01 5.90 5.63
N ILE A 16 8.92 6.08 4.65
CA ILE A 16 8.54 6.06 3.23
C ILE A 16 8.12 4.66 2.75
N TYR A 17 8.86 3.60 3.13
CA TYR A 17 8.48 2.25 2.71
C TYR A 17 7.13 1.80 3.28
N PRO A 18 6.80 2.02 4.56
CA PRO A 18 5.46 1.77 5.08
C PRO A 18 4.38 2.58 4.38
N LEU A 19 4.60 3.88 4.11
CA LEU A 19 3.64 4.72 3.36
C LEU A 19 3.39 4.17 1.96
N ILE A 20 4.44 3.77 1.22
CA ILE A 20 4.29 3.14 -0.10
C ILE A 20 3.47 1.84 0.00
N ARG A 21 3.65 1.05 1.06
CA ARG A 21 2.88 -0.19 1.26
C ARG A 21 1.41 0.07 1.58
N GLN A 22 1.11 1.10 2.36
CA GLN A 22 -0.25 1.45 2.76
C GLN A 22 -1.02 2.19 1.67
N ALA A 23 -0.33 2.99 0.85
CA ALA A 23 -0.97 3.82 -0.17
C ALA A 23 -1.60 2.97 -1.30
N GLU A 24 -2.83 3.27 -1.63
CA GLU A 24 -3.50 2.75 -2.83
C GLU A 24 -3.20 3.63 -4.07
N VAL A 25 -2.91 4.93 -3.86
CA VAL A 25 -2.51 5.84 -4.93
C VAL A 25 -1.15 6.45 -4.57
N VAL A 26 -0.20 6.32 -5.48
CA VAL A 26 1.14 6.91 -5.35
C VAL A 26 1.35 7.89 -6.50
N VAL A 27 1.58 9.16 -6.19
CA VAL A 27 1.84 10.21 -7.18
C VAL A 27 3.30 10.63 -7.10
N LEU A 28 4.02 10.50 -8.21
CA LEU A 28 5.32 11.13 -8.39
C LEU A 28 5.14 12.53 -8.95
N ALA A 29 5.63 13.54 -8.25
CA ALA A 29 5.59 14.93 -8.71
C ALA A 29 7.01 15.53 -8.77
N SER A 30 7.42 16.02 -9.93
CA SER A 30 8.78 16.57 -10.12
C SER A 30 8.85 17.57 -11.27
N PRO A 31 9.60 18.66 -11.14
CA PRO A 31 10.09 19.35 -12.32
C PRO A 31 11.10 18.48 -13.08
N ILE A 32 11.31 18.82 -14.36
CA ILE A 32 12.31 18.14 -15.18
C ILE A 32 13.69 18.75 -14.99
N PHE A 33 14.66 17.90 -14.67
CA PHE A 33 16.08 18.19 -14.74
C PHE A 33 16.79 17.12 -15.59
N PHE A 34 17.45 17.56 -16.68
CA PHE A 34 18.14 16.65 -17.63
C PHE A 34 17.25 15.45 -18.05
N PHE A 35 16.02 15.75 -18.51
CA PHE A 35 15.03 14.77 -19.00
C PHE A 35 14.56 13.75 -17.95
N ASN A 36 14.83 14.00 -16.67
CA ASN A 36 14.41 13.11 -15.58
C ASN A 36 13.95 13.90 -14.35
N MET A 37 13.58 13.20 -13.28
CA MET A 37 13.21 13.81 -12.01
C MET A 37 14.41 14.45 -11.30
N THR A 38 14.12 15.26 -10.27
CA THR A 38 15.15 15.84 -9.41
C THR A 38 15.99 14.76 -8.71
N ALA A 39 17.22 15.09 -8.32
CA ALA A 39 18.12 14.17 -7.62
C ALA A 39 17.49 13.65 -6.31
N GLN A 40 16.76 14.48 -5.57
CA GLN A 40 16.11 14.12 -4.33
C GLN A 40 15.03 13.04 -4.55
N LEU A 41 14.12 13.26 -5.53
CA LEU A 41 13.11 12.26 -5.84
C LEU A 41 13.74 10.98 -6.40
N LYS A 42 14.78 11.12 -7.25
CA LYS A 42 15.50 9.97 -7.80
C LYS A 42 16.17 9.14 -6.71
N ALA A 43 16.70 9.76 -5.67
CA ALA A 43 17.26 9.03 -4.53
C ALA A 43 16.22 8.16 -3.83
N VAL A 44 15.00 8.65 -3.63
CA VAL A 44 13.88 7.84 -3.08
C VAL A 44 13.52 6.70 -4.03
N VAL A 45 13.37 6.99 -5.32
CA VAL A 45 13.05 5.98 -6.34
C VAL A 45 14.11 4.88 -6.39
N ASP A 46 15.40 5.23 -6.35
CA ASP A 46 16.49 4.25 -6.37
C ASP A 46 16.51 3.40 -5.09
N ARG A 47 16.17 3.99 -3.95
CA ARG A 47 16.01 3.27 -2.69
C ARG A 47 14.89 2.22 -2.76
N CYS A 48 13.86 2.45 -3.59
CA CYS A 48 12.78 1.49 -3.81
C CYS A 48 13.18 0.26 -4.64
N GLN A 49 14.44 0.14 -5.10
CA GLN A 49 14.97 -1.05 -5.76
C GLN A 49 14.76 -2.34 -4.93
N LEU A 50 14.61 -2.23 -3.61
CA LEU A 50 14.30 -3.39 -2.78
C LEU A 50 12.93 -4.02 -3.15
N PHE A 51 11.91 -3.21 -3.50
CA PHE A 51 10.59 -3.73 -3.91
C PHE A 51 10.69 -4.51 -5.23
N TRP A 52 11.51 -4.02 -6.17
CA TRP A 52 11.85 -4.79 -7.37
C TRP A 52 12.46 -6.15 -7.02
N ALA A 53 13.42 -6.19 -6.06
CA ALA A 53 14.04 -7.43 -5.62
C ALA A 53 13.02 -8.37 -4.95
N ARG A 54 12.10 -7.83 -4.15
CA ARG A 54 11.01 -8.61 -3.54
C ARG A 54 10.10 -9.22 -4.59
N LYS A 55 9.66 -8.43 -5.57
CA LYS A 55 8.80 -8.87 -6.66
C LYS A 55 9.49 -9.91 -7.57
N TYR A 56 10.65 -9.59 -8.11
CA TYR A 56 11.29 -10.38 -9.17
C TYR A 56 12.24 -11.47 -8.69
N LYS A 57 12.93 -11.27 -7.55
CA LYS A 57 13.87 -12.26 -7.00
C LYS A 57 13.22 -13.16 -5.95
N LEU A 58 12.39 -12.60 -5.08
CA LEU A 58 11.72 -13.35 -4.03
C LEU A 58 10.32 -13.83 -4.45
N LYS A 59 9.81 -13.40 -5.61
CA LYS A 59 8.47 -13.76 -6.12
C LYS A 59 7.33 -13.39 -5.18
N LEU A 60 7.46 -12.25 -4.50
CA LEU A 60 6.47 -11.71 -3.58
C LEU A 60 5.68 -10.60 -4.26
N SER A 61 4.38 -10.55 -4.01
CA SER A 61 3.49 -9.50 -4.50
C SER A 61 2.89 -8.71 -3.35
N ASP A 62 2.73 -7.40 -3.55
CA ASP A 62 1.91 -6.57 -2.66
C ASP A 62 0.47 -7.11 -2.65
N PRO A 63 -0.15 -7.37 -1.48
CA PRO A 63 -1.52 -7.84 -1.44
C PRO A 63 -2.52 -6.86 -2.07
N ALA A 64 -2.26 -5.55 -2.03
CA ALA A 64 -3.13 -4.52 -2.62
C ALA A 64 -2.86 -4.24 -4.12
N LYS A 65 -2.01 -5.02 -4.79
CA LYS A 65 -1.59 -4.78 -6.19
C LYS A 65 -2.72 -4.56 -7.20
N LYS A 66 -3.91 -5.13 -6.94
CA LYS A 66 -5.08 -5.00 -7.84
C LYS A 66 -5.64 -3.58 -7.88
N THR A 67 -5.52 -2.86 -6.78
CA THR A 67 -6.07 -1.50 -6.62
C THR A 67 -5.01 -0.43 -6.52
N LYS A 68 -3.73 -0.81 -6.33
CA LYS A 68 -2.63 0.15 -6.21
C LYS A 68 -2.35 0.83 -7.55
N ARG A 69 -2.35 2.17 -7.55
CA ARG A 69 -2.27 3.01 -8.74
C ARG A 69 -1.13 4.00 -8.64
N GLY A 70 -0.43 4.19 -9.74
CA GLY A 70 0.66 5.14 -9.88
C GLY A 70 0.33 6.24 -10.88
N PHE A 71 0.67 7.48 -10.56
CA PHE A 71 0.48 8.61 -11.46
C PHE A 71 1.68 9.56 -11.44
N LEU A 72 1.95 10.21 -12.57
CA LEU A 72 3.06 11.15 -12.70
C LEU A 72 2.57 12.56 -12.97
N LEU A 73 3.07 13.52 -12.19
CA LEU A 73 2.92 14.96 -12.44
C LEU A 73 4.29 15.55 -12.76
N ALA A 74 4.41 16.27 -13.88
CA ALA A 74 5.70 16.90 -14.18
C ALA A 74 5.53 18.21 -14.97
N VAL A 75 6.45 19.14 -14.70
CA VAL A 75 6.56 20.40 -15.42
C VAL A 75 7.99 20.56 -15.95
N GLY A 76 8.13 21.26 -17.07
CA GLY A 76 9.45 21.55 -17.65
C GLY A 76 9.48 22.84 -18.43
N ALA A 77 10.61 23.53 -18.41
CA ALA A 77 10.79 24.85 -19.05
C ALA A 77 10.85 24.78 -20.59
N SER A 78 11.42 23.71 -21.15
CA SER A 78 11.68 23.62 -22.58
C SER A 78 10.48 23.12 -23.40
N LYS A 79 10.55 23.35 -24.71
CA LYS A 79 9.54 22.88 -25.71
C LYS A 79 9.86 21.50 -26.27
N GLY A 80 10.95 20.87 -25.89
CA GLY A 80 11.46 19.62 -26.49
C GLY A 80 10.41 18.52 -26.57
N LYS A 81 10.30 17.86 -27.73
CA LYS A 81 9.29 16.78 -27.91
C LYS A 81 9.47 15.64 -26.92
N SER A 82 10.72 15.24 -26.69
CA SER A 82 11.07 14.10 -25.81
C SER A 82 11.35 14.52 -24.34
N LEU A 83 10.92 15.72 -23.94
CA LEU A 83 11.25 16.29 -22.62
C LEU A 83 10.92 15.36 -21.45
N PHE A 84 9.79 14.67 -21.49
CA PHE A 84 9.28 13.84 -20.39
C PHE A 84 9.52 12.33 -20.56
N GLU A 85 10.06 11.88 -21.72
CA GLU A 85 10.19 10.45 -22.02
C GLU A 85 11.04 9.71 -21.00
N GLY A 86 12.20 10.25 -20.61
CA GLY A 86 13.08 9.63 -19.62
C GLY A 86 12.42 9.52 -18.24
N LEU A 87 11.70 10.57 -17.83
CA LEU A 87 10.96 10.58 -16.58
C LEU A 87 9.80 9.58 -16.59
N GLN A 88 9.01 9.54 -17.69
CA GLN A 88 7.90 8.60 -17.84
C GLN A 88 8.38 7.16 -17.82
N LEU A 89 9.52 6.87 -18.46
CA LEU A 89 10.13 5.54 -18.44
C LEU A 89 10.57 5.16 -17.01
N THR A 90 11.21 6.09 -16.30
CA THR A 90 11.61 5.87 -14.89
C THR A 90 10.39 5.63 -14.00
N ALA A 91 9.34 6.46 -14.14
CA ALA A 91 8.10 6.32 -13.38
C ALA A 91 7.41 4.97 -13.64
N LYS A 92 7.33 4.55 -14.90
CA LYS A 92 6.77 3.24 -15.27
C LYS A 92 7.43 2.08 -14.54
N TYR A 93 8.75 2.05 -14.50
CA TYR A 93 9.48 0.96 -13.82
C TYR A 93 9.49 1.09 -12.31
N PHE A 94 9.42 2.32 -11.78
CA PHE A 94 9.21 2.53 -10.35
C PHE A 94 7.84 1.99 -9.91
N PHE A 95 6.76 2.38 -10.60
CA PHE A 95 5.42 1.89 -10.27
C PHE A 95 5.31 0.38 -10.41
N ASP A 96 5.90 -0.20 -11.46
CA ASP A 96 5.98 -1.65 -11.59
C ASP A 96 6.69 -2.29 -10.38
N ALA A 97 7.80 -1.72 -9.92
CA ALA A 97 8.55 -2.26 -8.79
C ALA A 97 7.74 -2.28 -7.48
N ILE A 98 6.86 -1.31 -7.25
CA ILE A 98 6.01 -1.22 -6.05
C ILE A 98 4.64 -1.89 -6.23
N ASP A 99 4.44 -2.68 -7.30
CA ASP A 99 3.17 -3.33 -7.67
C ASP A 99 2.00 -2.36 -7.92
N ALA A 100 2.28 -1.14 -8.39
CA ALA A 100 1.27 -0.16 -8.79
C ALA A 100 1.08 -0.15 -10.32
N GLY A 101 -0.17 -0.06 -10.78
CA GLY A 101 -0.47 0.21 -12.19
C GLY A 101 -0.09 1.65 -12.56
N PHE A 102 0.65 1.85 -13.65
CA PHE A 102 0.92 3.20 -14.15
C PHE A 102 -0.29 3.71 -14.94
N GLU A 103 -1.11 4.55 -14.32
CA GLU A 103 -2.41 5.01 -14.85
C GLU A 103 -2.28 6.21 -15.81
N GLY A 104 -1.11 6.87 -15.84
CA GLY A 104 -0.85 7.97 -16.73
C GLY A 104 -0.03 9.10 -16.14
N SER A 105 0.04 10.20 -16.85
CA SER A 105 0.79 11.39 -16.45
C SER A 105 0.13 12.68 -16.93
N LEU A 106 0.26 13.74 -16.14
CA LEU A 106 0.06 15.12 -16.57
C LEU A 106 1.41 15.82 -16.65
N THR A 107 1.72 16.36 -17.84
CA THR A 107 3.02 16.97 -18.12
C THR A 107 2.85 18.27 -18.86
N TYR A 108 3.38 19.37 -18.30
CA TYR A 108 3.25 20.71 -18.88
C TYR A 108 4.62 21.29 -19.23
N ARG A 109 4.72 21.84 -20.44
CA ARG A 109 5.93 22.50 -20.98
C ARG A 109 5.87 24.00 -20.74
N GLU A 110 6.99 24.68 -20.98
CA GLU A 110 7.11 26.14 -20.88
C GLU A 110 6.76 26.70 -19.49
N ILE A 111 7.04 25.92 -18.45
CA ILE A 111 6.86 26.27 -17.05
C ILE A 111 8.21 26.53 -16.41
N GLU A 112 8.57 27.80 -16.25
CA GLU A 112 9.79 28.27 -15.55
C GLU A 112 9.48 28.80 -14.15
N GLY A 113 8.26 29.29 -13.94
CA GLY A 113 7.83 29.81 -12.65
C GLY A 113 6.34 29.58 -12.36
N PRO A 114 5.89 29.86 -11.12
CA PRO A 114 4.53 29.56 -10.67
C PRO A 114 3.43 30.19 -11.53
N LYS A 115 3.67 31.39 -12.12
CA LYS A 115 2.70 32.09 -12.95
C LYS A 115 2.53 31.47 -14.34
N ASP A 116 3.46 30.62 -14.77
CA ASP A 116 3.42 30.04 -16.11
C ASP A 116 2.34 28.99 -16.28
N MET A 117 1.84 28.41 -15.17
CA MET A 117 0.67 27.52 -15.24
C MET A 117 -0.58 28.19 -15.78
N ALA A 118 -0.69 29.54 -15.73
CA ALA A 118 -1.77 30.30 -16.35
C ALA A 118 -1.77 30.19 -17.91
N LYS A 119 -0.69 29.72 -18.51
CA LYS A 119 -0.60 29.42 -19.96
C LYS A 119 -1.32 28.12 -20.33
N HIS A 120 -1.73 27.35 -19.34
CA HIS A 120 -2.40 26.05 -19.48
C HIS A 120 -3.79 26.13 -18.81
N PRO A 121 -4.78 26.78 -19.45
CA PRO A 121 -6.12 26.98 -18.86
C PRO A 121 -6.85 25.65 -18.61
N GLU A 122 -6.48 24.58 -19.31
CA GLU A 122 -7.02 23.22 -19.20
C GLU A 122 -6.56 22.46 -17.94
N VAL A 123 -5.54 22.97 -17.22
CA VAL A 123 -4.88 22.23 -16.12
C VAL A 123 -5.83 21.77 -15.03
N LEU A 124 -6.82 22.57 -14.67
CA LEU A 124 -7.78 22.20 -13.61
C LEU A 124 -8.70 21.07 -14.08
N GLU A 125 -9.19 21.11 -15.30
CA GLU A 125 -9.99 20.05 -15.91
C GLU A 125 -9.20 18.75 -16.03
N ASP A 126 -7.95 18.84 -16.48
CA ASP A 126 -7.04 17.69 -16.58
C ASP A 126 -6.80 17.02 -15.23
N ILE A 127 -6.57 17.84 -14.17
CA ILE A 127 -6.38 17.35 -12.81
C ILE A 127 -7.65 16.67 -12.28
N GLU A 128 -8.81 17.30 -12.46
CA GLU A 128 -10.09 16.73 -12.01
C GLU A 128 -10.38 15.41 -12.70
N LYS A 129 -10.17 15.33 -14.00
CA LYS A 129 -10.33 14.10 -14.79
C LYS A 129 -9.36 13.01 -14.35
N ALA A 130 -8.08 13.35 -14.17
CA ALA A 130 -7.07 12.40 -13.69
C ALA A 130 -7.40 11.90 -12.27
N ALA A 131 -7.77 12.81 -11.34
CA ALA A 131 -8.16 12.46 -9.99
C ALA A 131 -9.41 11.55 -9.97
N ALA A 132 -10.43 11.87 -10.77
CA ALA A 132 -11.62 11.03 -10.91
C ALA A 132 -11.28 9.62 -11.41
N GLY A 133 -10.36 9.51 -12.38
CA GLY A 133 -9.88 8.23 -12.90
C GLY A 133 -9.10 7.42 -11.86
N LEU A 134 -8.29 8.08 -11.03
CA LEU A 134 -7.48 7.43 -10.01
C LEU A 134 -8.31 6.97 -8.80
N ILE A 135 -9.20 7.84 -8.32
CA ILE A 135 -9.91 7.63 -7.06
C ILE A 135 -11.28 6.95 -7.30
N GLY A 136 -11.93 7.23 -8.44
CA GLY A 136 -13.26 6.72 -8.74
C GLY A 136 -13.46 5.22 -8.50
N PRO A 137 -12.55 4.34 -8.95
CA PRO A 137 -12.64 2.90 -8.70
C PRO A 137 -12.48 2.49 -7.23
N LEU A 138 -11.99 3.40 -6.38
CA LEU A 138 -11.77 3.16 -4.94
C LEU A 138 -12.94 3.65 -4.08
N ILE A 139 -13.77 4.55 -4.63
CA ILE A 139 -14.91 5.15 -3.90
C ILE A 139 -16.07 4.16 -3.82
N GLY A 140 -16.74 4.15 -2.67
CA GLY A 140 -17.97 3.35 -2.47
C GLY A 140 -17.72 1.88 -2.17
N ARG A 141 -16.45 1.44 -2.07
CA ARG A 141 -16.13 0.10 -1.58
C ARG A 141 -16.61 -0.05 -0.13
N LYS A 142 -17.06 -1.24 0.22
CA LYS A 142 -17.40 -1.58 1.60
C LYS A 142 -16.12 -1.64 2.43
N LYS A 143 -16.19 -1.17 3.68
CA LYS A 143 -15.05 -1.13 4.59
C LYS A 143 -15.09 -2.31 5.54
N ILE A 144 -14.00 -3.07 5.60
CA ILE A 144 -13.87 -4.20 6.49
C ILE A 144 -12.67 -4.04 7.41
N LEU A 145 -12.92 -4.09 8.72
CA LEU A 145 -11.88 -4.08 9.74
C LEU A 145 -11.66 -5.50 10.27
N PHE A 146 -10.43 -5.97 10.19
CA PHE A 146 -9.99 -7.18 10.85
C PHE A 146 -9.21 -6.83 12.12
N ALA A 147 -9.62 -7.39 13.26
CA ALA A 147 -8.98 -7.13 14.54
C ALA A 147 -8.54 -8.39 15.27
N CYS A 148 -7.39 -8.32 15.91
CA CYS A 148 -6.92 -9.29 16.89
C CYS A 148 -6.25 -8.54 18.04
N ARG A 149 -5.66 -9.23 19.00
CA ARG A 149 -5.04 -8.56 20.15
C ARG A 149 -3.91 -7.62 19.73
N GLU A 150 -2.89 -8.11 19.03
CA GLU A 150 -1.64 -7.37 18.76
C GLU A 150 -1.55 -6.72 17.40
N ASN A 151 -2.49 -6.95 16.49
CA ASN A 151 -2.36 -6.57 15.06
C ASN A 151 -1.03 -7.00 14.42
N ALA A 152 -0.40 -8.02 14.95
CA ALA A 152 0.91 -8.51 14.51
C ALA A 152 0.83 -9.81 13.70
N CYS A 153 -0.28 -10.55 13.77
CA CYS A 153 -0.42 -11.87 13.17
C CYS A 153 -1.77 -12.06 12.48
N ARG A 154 -2.82 -12.57 13.19
CA ARG A 154 -4.11 -13.00 12.59
C ARG A 154 -4.79 -11.93 11.75
N SER A 155 -4.99 -10.72 12.28
CA SER A 155 -5.61 -9.62 11.54
C SER A 155 -4.79 -9.13 10.35
N GLN A 156 -3.46 -9.18 10.43
CA GLN A 156 -2.57 -8.87 9.31
C GLN A 156 -2.69 -9.90 8.18
N MET A 157 -2.77 -11.20 8.50
CA MET A 157 -3.01 -12.25 7.50
C MET A 157 -4.38 -12.08 6.84
N ALA A 158 -5.43 -11.89 7.64
CA ALA A 158 -6.79 -11.68 7.15
C ALA A 158 -6.88 -10.45 6.23
N GLY A 159 -6.31 -9.34 6.66
CA GLY A 159 -6.23 -8.12 5.85
C GLY A 159 -5.49 -8.33 4.54
N ALA A 160 -4.35 -9.04 4.57
CA ALA A 160 -3.59 -9.33 3.35
C ALA A 160 -4.34 -10.23 2.38
N PHE A 161 -5.01 -11.29 2.86
CA PHE A 161 -5.84 -12.14 2.01
C PHE A 161 -7.04 -11.38 1.43
N ALA A 162 -7.72 -10.57 2.23
CA ALA A 162 -8.84 -9.75 1.76
C ALA A 162 -8.39 -8.74 0.68
N GLN A 163 -7.26 -8.07 0.88
CA GLN A 163 -6.66 -7.20 -0.13
C GLN A 163 -6.29 -7.97 -1.41
N TYR A 164 -5.68 -9.14 -1.27
CA TYR A 164 -5.25 -9.94 -2.42
C TYR A 164 -6.43 -10.47 -3.24
N LEU A 165 -7.51 -10.90 -2.58
CA LEU A 165 -8.67 -11.52 -3.20
C LEU A 165 -9.71 -10.50 -3.68
N ALA A 166 -10.00 -9.46 -2.89
CA ALA A 166 -11.18 -8.61 -3.04
C ALA A 166 -10.94 -7.11 -2.77
N ALA A 167 -9.72 -6.59 -2.99
CA ALA A 167 -9.43 -5.16 -2.81
C ALA A 167 -10.30 -4.25 -3.69
N ASP A 168 -10.77 -4.74 -4.82
CA ASP A 168 -11.71 -4.04 -5.71
C ASP A 168 -13.10 -3.84 -5.10
N LYS A 169 -13.49 -4.67 -4.13
CA LYS A 169 -14.79 -4.63 -3.45
C LYS A 169 -14.73 -4.04 -2.05
N PHE A 170 -13.59 -4.20 -1.38
CA PHE A 170 -13.42 -3.82 0.01
C PHE A 170 -12.23 -2.89 0.22
N GLU A 171 -12.44 -1.85 0.99
CA GLU A 171 -11.38 -1.12 1.68
C GLU A 171 -11.04 -1.90 2.96
N VAL A 172 -9.81 -2.41 3.03
CA VAL A 172 -9.39 -3.33 4.09
C VAL A 172 -8.56 -2.61 5.13
N ILE A 173 -8.98 -2.69 6.38
CA ILE A 173 -8.35 -2.06 7.53
C ILE A 173 -8.00 -3.16 8.53
N THR A 174 -6.90 -2.98 9.28
CA THR A 174 -6.53 -3.91 10.35
C THR A 174 -6.24 -3.15 11.64
N GLY A 175 -6.50 -3.77 12.81
CA GLY A 175 -6.23 -3.15 14.10
C GLY A 175 -5.99 -4.18 15.20
N GLY A 176 -5.46 -3.72 16.33
CA GLY A 176 -5.27 -4.51 17.54
C GLY A 176 -5.77 -3.78 18.78
N SER A 177 -6.29 -4.52 19.78
CA SER A 177 -6.63 -3.95 21.08
C SER A 177 -5.39 -3.54 21.88
N GLN A 178 -4.27 -4.24 21.65
CA GLN A 178 -2.96 -3.98 22.25
C GLN A 178 -1.87 -4.15 21.15
N PRO A 179 -1.71 -3.20 20.23
CA PRO A 179 -0.84 -3.37 19.08
C PRO A 179 0.62 -3.55 19.47
N ALA A 180 1.30 -4.51 18.84
CA ALA A 180 2.73 -4.73 18.98
C ALA A 180 3.54 -3.67 18.19
N ASP A 181 4.83 -3.56 18.48
CA ASP A 181 5.71 -2.63 17.78
C ASP A 181 5.96 -3.05 16.31
N GLN A 182 5.88 -4.34 16.01
CA GLN A 182 6.14 -4.89 14.68
C GLN A 182 5.30 -6.14 14.39
N VAL A 183 5.13 -6.46 13.13
CA VAL A 183 4.47 -7.69 12.70
C VAL A 183 5.32 -8.93 13.05
N ASN A 184 4.64 -10.03 13.35
CA ASN A 184 5.29 -11.28 13.75
C ASN A 184 6.15 -11.85 12.59
N PRO A 185 7.47 -12.10 12.79
CA PRO A 185 8.35 -12.61 11.74
C PRO A 185 7.97 -13.98 11.19
N GLU A 186 7.40 -14.88 12.03
CA GLU A 186 6.97 -16.20 11.55
C GLU A 186 5.70 -16.10 10.70
N MET A 187 4.81 -15.17 11.01
CA MET A 187 3.68 -14.82 10.14
C MET A 187 4.17 -14.31 8.77
N VAL A 188 5.17 -13.42 8.75
CA VAL A 188 5.76 -12.93 7.50
C VAL A 188 6.30 -14.08 6.67
N LYS A 189 7.02 -15.04 7.27
CA LYS A 189 7.54 -16.24 6.58
C LYS A 189 6.39 -17.10 6.03
N ALA A 190 5.37 -17.35 6.83
CA ALA A 190 4.22 -18.13 6.42
C ALA A 190 3.48 -17.50 5.22
N MET A 191 3.33 -16.17 5.19
CA MET A 191 2.71 -15.45 4.07
C MET A 191 3.62 -15.43 2.82
N HIS A 192 4.94 -15.39 3.00
CA HIS A 192 5.88 -15.53 1.87
C HIS A 192 5.72 -16.86 1.13
N GLU A 193 5.39 -17.94 1.81
CA GLU A 193 5.10 -19.24 1.18
C GLU A 193 3.91 -19.18 0.20
N LYS A 194 2.99 -18.25 0.43
CA LYS A 194 1.86 -17.94 -0.47
C LYS A 194 2.18 -16.87 -1.52
N GLY A 195 3.44 -16.37 -1.57
CA GLY A 195 3.85 -15.30 -2.46
C GLY A 195 3.33 -13.91 -2.08
N ILE A 196 2.82 -13.74 -0.85
CA ILE A 196 2.26 -12.47 -0.35
C ILE A 196 3.33 -11.71 0.43
N ASP A 197 3.54 -10.44 0.05
CA ASP A 197 4.54 -9.58 0.68
C ASP A 197 3.98 -8.86 1.91
N MET A 198 4.51 -9.22 3.08
CA MET A 198 4.14 -8.61 4.36
C MET A 198 5.17 -7.61 4.90
N ALA A 199 6.23 -7.30 4.13
CA ALA A 199 7.27 -6.38 4.59
C ALA A 199 6.74 -4.94 4.72
N TYR A 200 7.28 -4.23 5.71
CA TYR A 200 6.96 -2.83 6.00
C TYR A 200 5.50 -2.56 6.40
N ARG A 201 4.77 -3.58 6.83
CA ARG A 201 3.49 -3.42 7.50
C ARG A 201 3.72 -3.02 8.96
N ILE A 202 2.88 -2.11 9.44
CA ILE A 202 2.95 -1.59 10.81
C ILE A 202 1.66 -1.97 11.54
N PRO A 203 1.76 -2.58 12.75
CA PRO A 203 0.61 -2.74 13.62
C PRO A 203 0.05 -1.37 14.05
N GLN A 204 -1.27 -1.28 14.21
CA GLN A 204 -1.95 -0.09 14.71
C GLN A 204 -3.08 -0.46 15.66
N SER A 205 -3.53 0.48 16.49
CA SER A 205 -4.67 0.25 17.37
C SER A 205 -5.99 0.24 16.62
N ILE A 206 -7.00 -0.41 17.17
CA ILE A 206 -8.37 -0.38 16.65
C ILE A 206 -8.88 1.05 16.64
N GLU A 207 -8.62 1.84 17.70
CA GLU A 207 -9.02 3.24 17.81
C GLU A 207 -8.43 4.09 16.68
N SER A 208 -7.14 3.91 16.38
CA SER A 208 -6.50 4.59 15.25
C SER A 208 -7.15 4.17 13.93
N ALA A 209 -7.41 2.88 13.75
CA ALA A 209 -8.01 2.33 12.54
C ALA A 209 -9.43 2.88 12.27
N ILE A 210 -10.27 3.02 13.31
CA ILE A 210 -11.65 3.52 13.19
C ILE A 210 -11.75 5.05 13.23
N SER A 211 -10.72 5.77 13.73
CA SER A 211 -10.73 7.23 13.78
C SER A 211 -10.80 7.86 12.39
N ALA A 212 -10.21 7.21 11.40
CA ALA A 212 -10.21 7.66 10.02
C ALA A 212 -11.49 7.29 9.27
N THR A 213 -12.20 6.21 9.70
CA THR A 213 -13.38 5.73 8.97
C THR A 213 -14.18 4.70 9.79
N THR A 214 -15.50 4.74 9.68
CA THR A 214 -16.37 3.71 10.28
C THR A 214 -16.44 2.49 9.35
N PRO A 215 -16.09 1.26 9.81
CA PRO A 215 -16.21 0.06 8.99
C PRO A 215 -17.68 -0.38 8.82
N ASP A 216 -18.00 -0.95 7.64
CA ASP A 216 -19.28 -1.66 7.41
C ASP A 216 -19.28 -3.05 8.06
N PHE A 217 -18.10 -3.69 8.10
CA PHE A 217 -17.90 -5.01 8.69
C PHE A 217 -16.74 -4.97 9.68
N PHE A 218 -16.92 -5.61 10.81
CA PHE A 218 -15.90 -5.75 11.83
C PHE A 218 -15.72 -7.22 12.20
N VAL A 219 -14.56 -7.78 11.84
CA VAL A 219 -14.22 -9.18 12.11
C VAL A 219 -13.19 -9.24 13.23
N THR A 220 -13.53 -9.89 14.32
CA THR A 220 -12.65 -10.09 15.48
C THR A 220 -12.02 -11.48 15.45
N MET A 221 -10.82 -11.61 15.99
CA MET A 221 -10.05 -12.85 16.04
C MET A 221 -9.31 -12.96 17.37
N GLY A 222 -10.07 -13.36 18.42
CA GLY A 222 -9.51 -13.61 19.73
C GLY A 222 -8.98 -12.38 20.48
N CYS A 223 -9.61 -11.22 20.31
CA CYS A 223 -9.39 -10.04 21.17
C CYS A 223 -10.31 -10.04 22.41
N GLY A 224 -11.24 -10.99 22.48
CA GLY A 224 -12.13 -11.14 23.63
C GLY A 224 -12.98 -9.88 23.92
N GLU A 225 -13.14 -9.57 25.20
CA GLU A 225 -13.91 -8.39 25.67
C GLU A 225 -13.19 -7.05 25.41
N GLU A 226 -11.91 -7.07 24.99
CA GLU A 226 -11.12 -5.87 24.71
C GLU A 226 -11.45 -5.23 23.34
N CYS A 227 -12.23 -5.90 22.49
CA CYS A 227 -12.65 -5.32 21.22
C CYS A 227 -13.81 -4.34 21.44
N PRO A 228 -13.68 -3.08 20.98
CA PRO A 228 -14.73 -2.10 21.13
C PRO A 228 -15.96 -2.46 20.28
N PHE A 229 -17.13 -2.13 20.81
CA PHE A 229 -18.34 -2.13 19.98
C PHE A 229 -18.28 -0.95 18.99
N VAL A 230 -18.43 -1.24 17.70
CA VAL A 230 -18.47 -0.23 16.64
C VAL A 230 -19.91 -0.07 16.14
N PRO A 231 -20.59 1.02 16.49
CA PRO A 231 -21.98 1.25 16.07
C PRO A 231 -22.13 1.24 14.54
N GLY A 232 -23.12 0.49 14.04
CA GLY A 232 -23.40 0.39 12.61
C GLY A 232 -22.60 -0.66 11.84
N ALA A 233 -21.51 -1.19 12.40
CA ALA A 233 -20.75 -2.26 11.78
C ALA A 233 -21.43 -3.63 11.99
N LYS A 234 -21.42 -4.47 10.96
CA LYS A 234 -21.79 -5.88 11.09
C LYS A 234 -20.63 -6.65 11.71
N MET A 235 -20.77 -7.03 12.98
CA MET A 235 -19.75 -7.75 13.70
C MET A 235 -19.80 -9.25 13.42
N ARG A 236 -18.62 -9.86 13.30
CA ARG A 236 -18.43 -11.32 13.21
C ARG A 236 -17.18 -11.70 14.01
N ASP A 237 -17.27 -12.74 14.80
CA ASP A 237 -16.10 -13.28 15.48
C ASP A 237 -15.64 -14.58 14.79
N TRP A 238 -14.32 -14.66 14.55
CA TRP A 238 -13.66 -15.88 14.12
C TRP A 238 -12.91 -16.45 15.31
N ASP A 239 -13.38 -17.58 15.82
CA ASP A 239 -12.75 -18.30 16.94
C ASP A 239 -11.45 -18.95 16.47
N LEU A 240 -10.40 -18.14 16.34
CA LEU A 240 -9.09 -18.56 15.84
C LEU A 240 -8.06 -18.61 16.96
N PRO A 241 -7.33 -19.75 17.09
CA PRO A 241 -6.29 -19.86 18.11
C PRO A 241 -5.13 -18.92 17.82
N ASP A 242 -4.42 -18.49 18.90
CA ASP A 242 -3.25 -17.64 18.74
C ASP A 242 -2.03 -18.46 18.31
N PRO A 243 -1.44 -18.15 17.12
CA PRO A 243 -0.25 -18.86 16.64
C PRO A 243 1.07 -18.27 17.18
N ALA A 244 1.05 -17.17 17.96
CA ALA A 244 2.27 -16.59 18.50
C ALA A 244 3.00 -17.57 19.43
N GLY A 245 4.30 -17.75 19.23
CA GLY A 245 5.12 -18.68 20.01
C GLY A 245 4.86 -20.16 19.75
N LYS A 246 4.01 -20.52 18.80
CA LYS A 246 3.74 -21.92 18.40
C LYS A 246 4.68 -22.34 17.24
N PRO A 247 4.82 -23.66 16.99
CA PRO A 247 5.61 -24.15 15.87
C PRO A 247 5.15 -23.59 14.51
N PRO A 248 6.04 -23.48 13.51
CA PRO A 248 5.70 -22.94 12.19
C PRO A 248 4.53 -23.64 11.50
N GLU A 249 4.35 -24.93 11.72
CA GLU A 249 3.23 -25.74 11.20
C GLU A 249 1.89 -25.20 11.70
N PHE A 250 1.82 -24.80 12.98
CA PHE A 250 0.62 -24.24 13.55
C PHE A 250 0.30 -22.84 12.97
N MET A 251 1.32 -22.03 12.72
CA MET A 251 1.18 -20.76 11.99
C MET A 251 0.56 -20.98 10.60
N ARG A 252 1.01 -22.00 9.87
CA ARG A 252 0.45 -22.35 8.54
C ARG A 252 -0.99 -22.83 8.64
N GLN A 253 -1.35 -23.61 9.64
CA GLN A 253 -2.74 -24.05 9.86
C GLN A 253 -3.67 -22.83 10.08
N VAL A 254 -3.31 -21.93 11.00
CA VAL A 254 -4.10 -20.72 11.27
C VAL A 254 -4.15 -19.82 10.02
N ARG A 255 -3.05 -19.67 9.29
CA ARG A 255 -3.02 -18.92 8.02
C ARG A 255 -4.02 -19.49 7.00
N ASP A 256 -4.01 -20.80 6.80
CA ASP A 256 -4.85 -21.46 5.79
C ASP A 256 -6.33 -21.40 6.20
N GLU A 257 -6.64 -21.52 7.50
CA GLU A 257 -7.99 -21.31 8.03
C GLU A 257 -8.49 -19.87 7.83
N ILE A 258 -7.62 -18.87 8.04
CA ILE A 258 -7.92 -17.46 7.77
C ILE A 258 -8.18 -17.24 6.27
N GLU A 259 -7.36 -17.84 5.40
CA GLU A 259 -7.55 -17.74 3.95
C GLU A 259 -8.94 -18.28 3.53
N ASP A 260 -9.35 -19.42 4.09
CA ASP A 260 -10.66 -20.01 3.81
C ASP A 260 -11.80 -19.18 4.36
N ASN A 261 -11.67 -18.63 5.57
CA ASN A 261 -12.66 -17.71 6.15
C ASN A 261 -12.83 -16.42 5.32
N VAL A 262 -11.75 -15.90 4.73
CA VAL A 262 -11.83 -14.71 3.86
C VAL A 262 -12.48 -15.03 2.51
N LYS A 263 -12.39 -16.26 2.01
CA LYS A 263 -13.03 -16.68 0.74
C LYS A 263 -14.55 -16.89 0.88
N ASN A 264 -15.03 -17.20 2.07
CA ASN A 264 -16.45 -17.49 2.39
C ASN A 264 -17.19 -16.25 2.91
#